data_0a112292f0d39a43c1cb843637986d20
#
_entry.id   0a112292f0d39a43c1cb843637986d20
#
_cell.length_a   1.000
_cell.length_b   1.000
_cell.length_c   1.000
_cell.angle_alpha   90.00
_cell.angle_beta   90.00
_cell.angle_gamma   90.00
#
_symmetry.space_group_name_H-M   'P 1'
#
loop_
_entity.id
_entity.type
_entity.pdbx_description
1 polymer ?
#
loop_
_entity_poly.entity_id
_entity_poly.type
_entity_poly.pdbx_seq_one_letter_code
_entity_poly.pdbx_strand_id
1 'polypeptide(L)'
;MASAPAGVSRAFWSLVTSESLGELTILDVGTGTGRVGWALAPLARHVIAVDRDAGAIDEARRRAAAAGLVNVECVVGDVETSEYTAFGPDLITAHLCMSDAIVERAARALVPGRVFAFVAFHTDQWRETGRPSRFAYDEARARRVLTAAGFAVEHLEVEQEVQRFASVEEALAAAIGLAERWKSDGRWFHYVRFLEEGGRTLTRSHLIVKARRT
;
A
#
# COMPACT_ATOMS: atom_id res chain seq x y z
N MET A 1 4.40 20.89 7.33
CA MET A 1 3.90 19.63 6.73
C MET A 1 3.70 18.60 7.83
N ALA A 2 2.59 17.87 7.83
CA ALA A 2 2.37 16.77 8.76
C ALA A 2 3.41 15.65 8.50
N SER A 3 3.95 15.07 9.57
CA SER A 3 4.91 13.97 9.45
C SER A 3 4.23 12.69 8.98
N ALA A 4 4.94 11.87 8.21
CA ALA A 4 4.43 10.56 7.79
C ALA A 4 4.15 9.67 9.02
N PRO A 5 3.02 8.94 9.03
CA PRO A 5 2.75 7.99 10.11
C PRO A 5 3.79 6.86 10.12
N ALA A 6 3.98 6.24 11.31
CA ALA A 6 4.92 5.13 11.44
C ALA A 6 4.60 3.99 10.47
N GLY A 7 5.60 3.51 9.74
CA GLY A 7 5.49 2.45 8.74
C GLY A 7 4.83 2.87 7.41
N VAL A 8 4.70 4.18 7.16
CA VAL A 8 4.32 4.73 5.85
C VAL A 8 5.54 5.40 5.24
N SER A 9 5.80 5.16 3.95
CA SER A 9 6.87 5.81 3.21
C SER A 9 6.75 7.33 3.29
N ARG A 10 7.88 8.00 3.58
CA ARG A 10 7.92 9.48 3.62
C ARG A 10 7.69 10.08 2.24
N ALA A 11 8.22 9.46 1.20
CA ALA A 11 8.03 9.90 -0.17
C ALA A 11 6.54 9.80 -0.55
N PHE A 12 5.90 8.64 -0.33
CA PHE A 12 4.46 8.49 -0.56
C PHE A 12 3.63 9.54 0.20
N TRP A 13 3.92 9.74 1.49
CA TRP A 13 3.23 10.72 2.30
C TRP A 13 3.37 12.14 1.75
N SER A 14 4.59 12.53 1.37
CA SER A 14 4.87 13.83 0.76
C SER A 14 4.13 14.04 -0.55
N LEU A 15 4.08 13.00 -1.41
CA LEU A 15 3.37 13.04 -2.68
C LEU A 15 1.85 13.21 -2.51
N VAL A 16 1.24 12.54 -1.54
CA VAL A 16 -0.19 12.67 -1.25
C VAL A 16 -0.49 14.03 -0.64
N THR A 17 0.29 14.46 0.36
CA THR A 17 0.05 15.73 1.06
C THR A 17 0.49 16.97 0.29
N SER A 18 1.11 16.80 -0.88
CA SER A 18 1.35 17.91 -1.83
C SER A 18 0.09 18.34 -2.58
N GLU A 19 -0.96 17.51 -2.58
CA GLU A 19 -2.28 17.89 -3.13
C GLU A 19 -3.06 18.75 -2.11
N SER A 20 -3.95 19.60 -2.59
CA SER A 20 -4.86 20.42 -1.76
C SER A 20 -6.00 19.55 -1.25
N LEU A 21 -5.80 18.86 -0.12
CA LEU A 21 -6.69 17.80 0.38
C LEU A 21 -7.99 18.31 1.00
N GLY A 22 -8.07 19.55 1.50
CA GLY A 22 -9.14 20.04 2.37
C GLY A 22 -10.57 19.86 1.84
N GLU A 23 -10.75 19.92 0.53
CA GLU A 23 -12.06 19.74 -0.12
C GLU A 23 -12.24 18.34 -0.74
N LEU A 24 -11.27 17.43 -0.56
CA LEU A 24 -11.29 16.15 -1.25
C LEU A 24 -11.95 15.05 -0.42
N THR A 25 -12.69 14.18 -1.11
CA THR A 25 -13.03 12.82 -0.65
C THR A 25 -11.91 11.89 -1.04
N ILE A 26 -11.27 11.27 -0.05
CA ILE A 26 -10.19 10.31 -0.24
C ILE A 26 -10.73 8.90 -0.06
N LEU A 27 -10.49 8.03 -1.02
CA LEU A 27 -10.74 6.59 -0.91
C LEU A 27 -9.42 5.88 -0.58
N ASP A 28 -9.31 5.31 0.63
CA ASP A 28 -8.16 4.51 1.08
C ASP A 28 -8.45 3.02 0.88
N VAL A 29 -7.81 2.45 -0.13
CA VAL A 29 -8.04 1.10 -0.65
C VAL A 29 -7.12 0.09 0.03
N GLY A 30 -7.68 -0.95 0.64
CA GLY A 30 -6.93 -1.89 1.45
C GLY A 30 -6.41 -1.24 2.73
N THR A 31 -7.26 -0.47 3.39
CA THR A 31 -6.91 0.38 4.53
C THR A 31 -6.37 -0.38 5.73
N GLY A 32 -6.68 -1.68 5.85
CA GLY A 32 -6.37 -2.49 7.03
C GLY A 32 -6.98 -1.84 8.29
N THR A 33 -6.13 -1.57 9.27
CA THR A 33 -6.55 -0.91 10.52
C THR A 33 -6.55 0.63 10.45
N GLY A 34 -6.52 1.22 9.25
CA GLY A 34 -6.73 2.65 9.03
C GLY A 34 -5.49 3.55 9.09
N ARG A 35 -4.29 3.01 8.98
CA ARG A 35 -3.04 3.76 9.18
C ARG A 35 -2.91 5.01 8.31
N VAL A 36 -3.16 4.88 7.01
CA VAL A 36 -3.07 5.99 6.05
C VAL A 36 -4.30 6.86 6.13
N GLY A 37 -5.49 6.26 6.07
CA GLY A 37 -6.75 7.00 6.10
C GLY A 37 -6.90 7.92 7.31
N TRP A 38 -6.51 7.44 8.51
CA TRP A 38 -6.60 8.24 9.76
C TRP A 38 -5.62 9.40 9.79
N ALA A 39 -4.45 9.22 9.23
CA ALA A 39 -3.50 10.31 9.14
C ALA A 39 -3.91 11.38 8.11
N LEU A 40 -4.69 11.00 7.08
CA LEU A 40 -5.25 11.90 6.07
C LEU A 40 -6.54 12.58 6.53
N ALA A 41 -7.32 11.98 7.44
CA ALA A 41 -8.60 12.49 7.86
C ALA A 41 -8.58 13.95 8.38
N PRO A 42 -7.59 14.38 9.20
CA PRO A 42 -7.50 15.79 9.63
C PRO A 42 -7.19 16.78 8.50
N LEU A 43 -6.75 16.29 7.34
CA LEU A 43 -6.32 17.09 6.20
C LEU A 43 -7.36 17.11 5.07
N ALA A 44 -8.35 16.20 5.11
CA ALA A 44 -9.31 15.97 4.04
C ALA A 44 -10.74 16.34 4.46
N ARG A 45 -11.61 16.60 3.48
CA ARG A 45 -13.04 16.75 3.72
C ARG A 45 -13.65 15.46 4.27
N HIS A 46 -13.34 14.33 3.63
CA HIS A 46 -13.88 13.03 3.98
C HIS A 46 -12.91 11.92 3.60
N VAL A 47 -12.85 10.84 4.38
CA VAL A 47 -12.06 9.63 4.09
C VAL A 47 -12.97 8.42 4.12
N ILE A 48 -12.95 7.65 3.05
CA ILE A 48 -13.64 6.36 2.94
C ILE A 48 -12.57 5.28 2.93
N ALA A 49 -12.60 4.43 3.94
CA ALA A 49 -11.61 3.39 4.18
C ALA A 49 -12.22 2.02 3.90
N VAL A 50 -11.69 1.31 2.89
CA VAL A 50 -12.24 0.02 2.44
C VAL A 50 -11.22 -1.09 2.65
N ASP A 51 -11.65 -2.18 3.27
CA ASP A 51 -10.88 -3.43 3.36
C ASP A 51 -11.84 -4.63 3.40
N ARG A 52 -11.37 -5.77 2.90
CA ARG A 52 -12.14 -7.02 2.93
C ARG A 52 -12.15 -7.71 4.30
N ASP A 53 -11.17 -7.41 5.15
CA ASP A 53 -11.05 -7.96 6.49
C ASP A 53 -11.96 -7.20 7.46
N ALA A 54 -13.10 -7.82 7.81
CA ALA A 54 -14.07 -7.23 8.73
C ALA A 54 -13.46 -6.95 10.12
N GLY A 55 -12.54 -7.80 10.59
CA GLY A 55 -11.85 -7.59 11.87
C GLY A 55 -10.93 -6.37 11.83
N ALA A 56 -10.21 -6.17 10.74
CA ALA A 56 -9.39 -4.97 10.52
C ALA A 56 -10.27 -3.71 10.44
N ILE A 57 -11.40 -3.77 9.76
CA ILE A 57 -12.36 -2.65 9.68
C ILE A 57 -12.97 -2.33 11.04
N ASP A 58 -13.31 -3.32 11.86
CA ASP A 58 -13.82 -3.08 13.20
C ASP A 58 -12.76 -2.44 14.11
N GLU A 59 -11.50 -2.84 14.00
CA GLU A 59 -10.40 -2.17 14.68
C GLU A 59 -10.20 -0.74 14.15
N ALA A 60 -10.30 -0.55 12.86
CA ALA A 60 -10.23 0.76 12.22
C ALA A 60 -11.31 1.71 12.76
N ARG A 61 -12.57 1.26 12.88
CA ARG A 61 -13.67 2.03 13.47
C ARG A 61 -13.39 2.42 14.92
N ARG A 62 -12.92 1.45 15.75
CA ARG A 62 -12.56 1.73 17.14
C ARG A 62 -11.48 2.82 17.25
N ARG A 63 -10.44 2.74 16.43
CA ARG A 63 -9.35 3.73 16.40
C ARG A 63 -9.83 5.10 15.94
N ALA A 64 -10.68 5.16 14.91
CA ALA A 64 -11.25 6.41 14.44
C ALA A 64 -12.08 7.09 15.55
N ALA A 65 -12.95 6.33 16.22
CA ALA A 65 -13.76 6.83 17.33
C ALA A 65 -12.88 7.30 18.49
N ALA A 66 -11.88 6.52 18.90
CA ALA A 66 -10.94 6.91 19.96
C ALA A 66 -10.14 8.18 19.64
N ALA A 67 -9.85 8.43 18.36
CA ALA A 67 -9.16 9.63 17.89
C ALA A 67 -10.13 10.82 17.63
N GLY A 68 -11.45 10.64 17.82
CA GLY A 68 -12.43 11.68 17.57
C GLY A 68 -12.59 12.05 16.09
N LEU A 69 -12.26 11.16 15.17
CA LEU A 69 -12.39 11.40 13.73
C LEU A 69 -13.87 11.24 13.33
N VAL A 70 -14.50 12.32 12.92
CA VAL A 70 -15.93 12.35 12.54
C VAL A 70 -16.17 12.31 11.03
N ASN A 71 -15.11 12.48 10.24
CA ASN A 71 -15.17 12.54 8.78
C ASN A 71 -14.58 11.26 8.11
N VAL A 72 -14.71 10.13 8.80
CA VAL A 72 -14.21 8.84 8.31
C VAL A 72 -15.36 7.83 8.21
N GLU A 73 -15.47 7.19 7.07
CA GLU A 73 -16.36 6.04 6.82
C GLU A 73 -15.54 4.77 6.65
N CYS A 74 -15.92 3.68 7.33
CA CYS A 74 -15.25 2.39 7.24
C CYS A 74 -16.18 1.36 6.58
N VAL A 75 -15.75 0.80 5.46
CA VAL A 75 -16.53 -0.12 4.64
C VAL A 75 -15.85 -1.48 4.55
N VAL A 76 -16.58 -2.55 4.85
CA VAL A 76 -16.13 -3.92 4.54
C VAL A 76 -16.42 -4.19 3.06
N GLY A 77 -15.38 -4.42 2.27
CA GLY A 77 -15.54 -4.67 0.84
C GLY A 77 -14.25 -5.17 0.20
N ASP A 78 -14.39 -6.05 -0.79
CA ASP A 78 -13.24 -6.50 -1.57
C ASP A 78 -12.85 -5.43 -2.58
N VAL A 79 -11.67 -4.86 -2.42
CA VAL A 79 -11.16 -3.76 -3.24
C VAL A 79 -10.92 -4.15 -4.70
N GLU A 80 -10.81 -5.43 -5.02
CA GLU A 80 -10.70 -5.92 -6.40
C GLU A 80 -12.06 -6.04 -7.11
N THR A 81 -13.18 -6.00 -6.37
CA THR A 81 -14.54 -6.16 -6.91
C THR A 81 -15.49 -5.01 -6.60
N SER A 82 -15.22 -4.18 -5.59
CA SER A 82 -16.04 -3.04 -5.20
C SER A 82 -16.10 -1.96 -6.29
N GLU A 83 -17.25 -1.30 -6.43
CA GLU A 83 -17.44 -0.18 -7.37
C GLU A 83 -17.03 1.13 -6.72
N TYR A 84 -15.84 1.64 -7.06
CA TYR A 84 -15.30 2.87 -6.48
C TYR A 84 -16.08 4.13 -6.87
N THR A 85 -16.77 4.11 -8.02
CA THR A 85 -17.64 5.22 -8.45
C THR A 85 -18.72 5.55 -7.45
N ALA A 86 -19.23 4.56 -6.71
CA ALA A 86 -20.24 4.77 -5.67
C ALA A 86 -19.73 5.63 -4.50
N PHE A 87 -18.43 5.69 -4.29
CA PHE A 87 -17.78 6.48 -3.23
C PHE A 87 -17.47 7.92 -3.67
N GLY A 88 -17.51 8.24 -4.97
CA GLY A 88 -17.22 9.56 -5.51
C GLY A 88 -15.85 10.11 -5.12
N PRO A 89 -14.74 9.36 -5.26
CA PRO A 89 -13.44 9.78 -4.77
C PRO A 89 -12.84 10.90 -5.63
N ASP A 90 -12.23 11.87 -4.98
CA ASP A 90 -11.38 12.88 -5.62
C ASP A 90 -9.91 12.47 -5.65
N LEU A 91 -9.51 11.62 -4.71
CA LEU A 91 -8.17 11.05 -4.62
C LEU A 91 -8.29 9.61 -4.11
N ILE A 92 -7.50 8.71 -4.69
CA ILE A 92 -7.43 7.32 -4.23
C ILE A 92 -6.02 7.04 -3.71
N THR A 93 -5.95 6.42 -2.52
CA THR A 93 -4.70 5.90 -1.94
C THR A 93 -4.77 4.38 -1.81
N ALA A 94 -3.62 3.70 -1.97
CA ALA A 94 -3.45 2.29 -1.62
C ALA A 94 -2.05 2.08 -1.06
N HIS A 95 -1.93 1.45 0.11
CA HIS A 95 -0.65 1.23 0.75
C HIS A 95 -0.39 -0.26 0.96
N LEU A 96 0.52 -0.83 0.16
CA LEU A 96 0.87 -2.26 0.14
C LEU A 96 -0.33 -3.19 -0.18
N CYS A 97 -1.30 -2.63 -0.91
CA CYS A 97 -2.48 -3.32 -1.40
C CYS A 97 -2.69 -2.91 -2.87
N MET A 98 -2.08 -3.65 -3.81
CA MET A 98 -2.14 -3.30 -5.23
C MET A 98 -2.37 -4.51 -6.12
N SER A 99 -3.20 -4.30 -7.16
CA SER A 99 -3.37 -5.22 -8.28
C SER A 99 -3.82 -4.44 -9.52
N ASP A 100 -3.77 -5.08 -10.69
CA ASP A 100 -4.24 -4.47 -11.94
C ASP A 100 -5.75 -4.13 -11.87
N ALA A 101 -6.55 -4.95 -11.17
CA ALA A 101 -7.97 -4.68 -10.93
C ALA A 101 -8.21 -3.38 -10.14
N ILE A 102 -7.35 -3.06 -9.16
CA ILE A 102 -7.43 -1.80 -8.41
C ILE A 102 -7.13 -0.61 -9.34
N VAL A 103 -6.14 -0.72 -10.23
CA VAL A 103 -5.82 0.33 -11.22
C VAL A 103 -7.02 0.58 -12.14
N GLU A 104 -7.65 -0.47 -12.65
CA GLU A 104 -8.82 -0.35 -13.54
C GLU A 104 -10.01 0.31 -12.82
N ARG A 105 -10.26 -0.03 -11.54
CA ARG A 105 -11.33 0.56 -10.74
C ARG A 105 -11.05 2.02 -10.41
N ALA A 106 -9.82 2.35 -10.07
CA ALA A 106 -9.40 3.72 -9.86
C ALA A 106 -9.59 4.57 -11.14
N ALA A 107 -9.24 4.01 -12.30
CA ALA A 107 -9.42 4.69 -13.58
C ALA A 107 -10.88 4.96 -13.94
N ARG A 108 -11.80 4.05 -13.55
CA ARG A 108 -13.23 4.26 -13.75
C ARG A 108 -13.85 5.29 -12.81
N ALA A 109 -13.33 5.38 -11.59
CA ALA A 109 -13.90 6.24 -10.56
C ALA A 109 -13.35 7.67 -10.58
N LEU A 110 -12.08 7.84 -10.95
CA LEU A 110 -11.45 9.15 -10.97
C LEU A 110 -11.76 9.90 -12.26
N VAL A 111 -12.26 11.12 -12.12
CA VAL A 111 -12.40 12.04 -13.27
C VAL A 111 -11.04 12.62 -13.67
N PRO A 112 -10.88 13.12 -14.93
CA PRO A 112 -9.64 13.75 -15.38
C PRO A 112 -9.10 14.79 -14.40
N GLY A 113 -7.79 14.81 -14.20
CA GLY A 113 -7.10 15.68 -13.26
C GLY A 113 -6.99 15.13 -11.82
N ARG A 114 -7.71 14.07 -11.47
CA ARG A 114 -7.66 13.47 -10.11
C ARG A 114 -6.49 12.51 -9.96
N VAL A 115 -6.09 12.29 -8.72
CA VAL A 115 -4.85 11.56 -8.36
C VAL A 115 -5.13 10.16 -7.84
N PHE A 116 -4.33 9.21 -8.31
CA PHE A 116 -4.14 7.90 -7.72
C PHE A 116 -2.70 7.79 -7.23
N ALA A 117 -2.51 7.59 -5.91
CA ALA A 117 -1.20 7.43 -5.30
C ALA A 117 -1.13 6.11 -4.52
N PHE A 118 -0.05 5.35 -4.71
CA PHE A 118 0.06 4.05 -4.04
C PHE A 118 1.50 3.65 -3.72
N VAL A 119 1.61 2.73 -2.77
CA VAL A 119 2.81 1.95 -2.50
C VAL A 119 2.51 0.49 -2.82
N ALA A 120 3.26 -0.10 -3.73
CA ALA A 120 3.18 -1.52 -4.05
C ALA A 120 4.42 -2.26 -3.58
N PHE A 121 4.33 -3.58 -3.42
CA PHE A 121 5.54 -4.41 -3.33
C PHE A 121 6.28 -4.34 -4.66
N HIS A 122 7.59 -4.06 -4.60
CA HIS A 122 8.47 -4.17 -5.74
C HIS A 122 8.88 -5.64 -5.98
N THR A 123 9.30 -5.99 -7.17
CA THR A 123 9.73 -7.36 -7.50
C THR A 123 10.89 -7.86 -6.66
N ASP A 124 11.74 -6.97 -6.15
CA ASP A 124 12.83 -7.30 -5.23
C ASP A 124 12.40 -7.44 -3.76
N GLN A 125 11.12 -7.24 -3.44
CA GLN A 125 10.63 -7.44 -2.08
C GLN A 125 10.87 -8.88 -1.64
N TRP A 126 11.70 -9.06 -0.59
CA TRP A 126 12.09 -10.36 -0.04
C TRP A 126 12.76 -11.27 -1.08
N ARG A 127 13.61 -10.71 -1.95
CA ARG A 127 14.29 -11.45 -3.01
C ARG A 127 15.07 -12.67 -2.52
N GLU A 128 15.51 -12.67 -1.25
CA GLU A 128 16.18 -13.79 -0.57
C GLU A 128 15.29 -15.03 -0.46
N THR A 129 13.97 -14.88 -0.58
CA THR A 129 13.01 -16.00 -0.60
C THR A 129 12.90 -16.68 -1.97
N GLY A 130 13.62 -16.18 -2.99
CA GLY A 130 13.63 -16.74 -4.35
C GLY A 130 12.30 -16.61 -5.12
N ARG A 131 11.29 -15.96 -4.54
CA ARG A 131 9.97 -15.81 -5.15
C ARG A 131 9.41 -14.40 -4.96
N PRO A 132 9.22 -13.63 -6.03
CA PRO A 132 8.49 -12.37 -5.94
C PRO A 132 7.03 -12.60 -5.54
N SER A 133 6.40 -11.61 -4.94
CA SER A 133 4.96 -11.63 -4.72
C SER A 133 4.23 -11.58 -6.07
N ARG A 134 3.12 -12.33 -6.22
CA ARG A 134 2.24 -12.21 -7.39
C ARG A 134 1.65 -10.80 -7.57
N PHE A 135 1.65 -10.02 -6.50
CA PHE A 135 1.18 -8.63 -6.47
C PHE A 135 2.33 -7.61 -6.59
N ALA A 136 3.55 -8.09 -6.88
CA ALA A 136 4.69 -7.20 -7.05
C ALA A 136 4.68 -6.54 -8.42
N TYR A 137 5.14 -5.31 -8.45
CA TYR A 137 5.35 -4.52 -9.66
C TYR A 137 6.83 -4.18 -9.80
N ASP A 138 7.34 -4.23 -11.03
CA ASP A 138 8.48 -3.44 -11.43
C ASP A 138 8.03 -2.12 -12.05
N GLU A 139 8.96 -1.21 -12.31
CA GLU A 139 8.69 0.12 -12.86
C GLU A 139 8.06 0.04 -14.26
N ALA A 140 8.52 -0.91 -15.07
CA ALA A 140 8.03 -1.07 -16.45
C ALA A 140 6.57 -1.57 -16.46
N ARG A 141 6.24 -2.55 -15.63
CA ARG A 141 4.86 -3.03 -15.45
C ARG A 141 3.96 -1.92 -14.93
N ALA A 142 4.38 -1.20 -13.89
CA ALA A 142 3.59 -0.13 -13.30
C ALA A 142 3.26 0.95 -14.33
N ARG A 143 4.27 1.43 -15.08
CA ARG A 143 4.05 2.41 -16.16
C ARG A 143 3.09 1.89 -17.22
N ARG A 144 3.29 0.67 -17.71
CA ARG A 144 2.46 0.07 -18.75
C ARG A 144 0.99 -0.04 -18.31
N VAL A 145 0.73 -0.56 -17.10
CA VAL A 145 -0.63 -0.76 -16.58
C VAL A 145 -1.33 0.58 -16.36
N LEU A 146 -0.64 1.55 -15.76
CA LEU A 146 -1.19 2.89 -15.50
C LEU A 146 -1.50 3.63 -16.81
N THR A 147 -0.57 3.63 -17.76
CA THR A 147 -0.77 4.30 -19.07
C THR A 147 -1.93 3.66 -19.84
N ALA A 148 -2.02 2.33 -19.85
CA ALA A 148 -3.13 1.61 -20.48
C ALA A 148 -4.48 1.94 -19.85
N ALA A 149 -4.51 2.22 -18.54
CA ALA A 149 -5.71 2.63 -17.82
C ALA A 149 -6.03 4.13 -17.93
N GLY A 150 -5.22 4.92 -18.65
CA GLY A 150 -5.44 6.36 -18.86
C GLY A 150 -4.94 7.22 -17.70
N PHE A 151 -3.81 6.84 -17.11
CA PHE A 151 -3.09 7.67 -16.13
C PHE A 151 -1.77 8.19 -16.70
N ALA A 152 -1.46 9.45 -16.43
CA ALA A 152 -0.12 10.01 -16.56
C ALA A 152 0.67 9.77 -15.27
N VAL A 153 1.82 9.12 -15.35
CA VAL A 153 2.69 8.86 -14.19
C VAL A 153 3.47 10.12 -13.87
N GLU A 154 3.17 10.78 -12.76
CA GLU A 154 3.86 11.99 -12.29
C GLU A 154 5.11 11.66 -11.46
N HIS A 155 5.06 10.58 -10.69
CA HIS A 155 6.17 10.10 -9.88
C HIS A 155 6.19 8.58 -9.83
N LEU A 156 7.38 8.01 -9.91
CA LEU A 156 7.61 6.58 -9.75
C LEU A 156 9.05 6.37 -9.27
N GLU A 157 9.20 5.81 -8.07
CA GLU A 157 10.50 5.48 -7.49
C GLU A 157 10.46 4.16 -6.74
N VAL A 158 11.62 3.53 -6.57
CA VAL A 158 11.80 2.33 -5.75
C VAL A 158 12.51 2.72 -4.47
N GLU A 159 11.85 2.54 -3.32
CA GLU A 159 12.49 2.57 -2.01
C GLU A 159 12.96 1.17 -1.66
N GLN A 160 14.27 1.01 -1.44
CA GLN A 160 14.85 -0.28 -1.08
C GLN A 160 15.71 -0.15 0.17
N GLU A 161 15.51 -1.08 1.10
CA GLU A 161 16.30 -1.24 2.31
C GLU A 161 16.77 -2.71 2.40
N VAL A 162 18.07 -2.90 2.61
CA VAL A 162 18.64 -4.23 2.84
C VAL A 162 19.08 -4.31 4.30
N GLN A 163 18.29 -4.98 5.10
CA GLN A 163 18.62 -5.29 6.48
C GLN A 163 19.69 -6.40 6.52
N ARG A 164 20.74 -6.21 7.30
CA ARG A 164 21.82 -7.18 7.53
C ARG A 164 21.73 -7.70 8.94
N PHE A 165 22.03 -8.99 9.11
CA PHE A 165 21.96 -9.69 10.40
C PHE A 165 23.32 -10.27 10.78
N ALA A 166 23.61 -10.27 12.06
CA ALA A 166 24.86 -10.86 12.58
C ALA A 166 24.78 -12.39 12.62
N SER A 167 23.58 -12.95 12.80
CA SER A 167 23.39 -14.41 12.89
C SER A 167 22.11 -14.87 12.16
N VAL A 168 21.98 -16.19 11.99
CA VAL A 168 20.77 -16.85 11.46
C VAL A 168 19.59 -16.63 12.40
N GLU A 169 19.83 -16.72 13.70
CA GLU A 169 18.80 -16.54 14.74
C GLU A 169 18.21 -15.14 14.69
N GLU A 170 19.05 -14.11 14.54
CA GLU A 170 18.62 -12.73 14.39
C GLU A 170 17.78 -12.54 13.12
N ALA A 171 18.21 -13.12 12.01
CA ALA A 171 17.49 -13.05 10.74
C ALA A 171 16.10 -13.72 10.81
N LEU A 172 16.03 -14.91 11.45
CA LEU A 172 14.76 -15.62 11.65
C LEU A 172 13.84 -14.86 12.60
N ALA A 173 14.38 -14.28 13.69
CA ALA A 173 13.60 -13.46 14.62
C ALA A 173 12.99 -12.23 13.94
N ALA A 174 13.74 -11.57 13.04
CA ALA A 174 13.25 -10.43 12.26
C ALA A 174 12.14 -10.81 11.26
N ALA A 175 12.17 -12.05 10.77
CA ALA A 175 11.18 -12.57 9.82
C ALA A 175 10.00 -13.29 10.49
N ILE A 176 9.98 -13.44 11.83
CA ILE A 176 8.99 -14.28 12.53
C ILE A 176 7.55 -13.86 12.28
N GLY A 177 7.27 -12.57 12.17
CA GLY A 177 5.95 -12.04 11.85
C GLY A 177 5.45 -12.39 10.44
N LEU A 178 6.32 -12.89 9.57
CA LEU A 178 6.02 -13.34 8.20
C LEU A 178 5.95 -14.87 8.09
N ALA A 179 6.35 -15.59 9.14
CA ALA A 179 6.59 -17.03 9.11
C ALA A 179 5.36 -17.82 8.63
N GLU A 180 4.18 -17.58 9.21
CA GLU A 180 2.96 -18.31 8.86
C GLU A 180 2.56 -18.08 7.39
N ARG A 181 2.61 -16.83 6.95
CA ARG A 181 2.34 -16.48 5.55
C ARG A 181 3.37 -17.10 4.59
N TRP A 182 4.64 -17.08 4.95
CA TRP A 182 5.71 -17.62 4.12
C TRP A 182 5.76 -19.15 4.12
N LYS A 183 5.31 -19.81 5.19
CA LYS A 183 5.13 -21.26 5.22
C LYS A 183 4.05 -21.71 4.23
N SER A 184 2.95 -20.97 4.14
CA SER A 184 1.82 -21.33 3.27
C SER A 184 2.16 -21.28 1.77
N ASP A 185 3.15 -20.49 1.37
CA ASP A 185 3.56 -20.33 -0.04
C ASP A 185 5.00 -20.82 -0.34
N GLY A 186 5.66 -21.42 0.65
CA GLY A 186 6.99 -22.02 0.52
C GLY A 186 8.17 -21.05 0.70
N ARG A 187 7.94 -19.73 0.83
CA ARG A 187 9.01 -18.74 1.00
C ARG A 187 9.83 -18.95 2.25
N TRP A 188 9.23 -19.45 3.32
CA TRP A 188 9.94 -19.72 4.57
C TRP A 188 11.09 -20.69 4.36
N PHE A 189 10.86 -21.79 3.65
CA PHE A 189 11.89 -22.79 3.37
C PHE A 189 13.02 -22.24 2.49
N HIS A 190 12.68 -21.43 1.50
CA HIS A 190 13.68 -20.77 0.67
C HIS A 190 14.53 -19.77 1.48
N TYR A 191 13.91 -19.01 2.38
CA TYR A 191 14.65 -18.07 3.23
C TYR A 191 15.55 -18.80 4.22
N VAL A 192 15.09 -19.87 4.88
CA VAL A 192 15.91 -20.69 5.77
C VAL A 192 17.12 -21.26 5.01
N ARG A 193 16.88 -21.81 3.83
CA ARG A 193 17.96 -22.33 2.98
C ARG A 193 18.97 -21.25 2.62
N PHE A 194 18.52 -20.06 2.21
CA PHE A 194 19.41 -18.92 1.95
C PHE A 194 20.30 -18.58 3.17
N LEU A 195 19.73 -18.64 4.38
CA LEU A 195 20.48 -18.40 5.61
C LEU A 195 21.50 -19.53 5.91
N GLU A 196 21.13 -20.79 5.69
CA GLU A 196 22.01 -21.96 5.85
C GLU A 196 23.18 -21.93 4.86
N GLU A 197 22.96 -21.42 3.65
CA GLU A 197 24.00 -21.20 2.61
C GLU A 197 24.89 -19.99 2.88
N GLY A 198 24.74 -19.32 4.04
CA GLY A 198 25.59 -18.18 4.48
C GLY A 198 24.99 -16.81 4.22
N GLY A 199 23.78 -16.71 3.68
CA GLY A 199 23.07 -15.46 3.53
C GLY A 199 22.76 -14.78 4.89
N ARG A 200 22.75 -13.44 4.94
CA ARG A 200 22.53 -12.67 6.19
C ARG A 200 21.77 -11.37 5.90
N THR A 201 20.86 -11.41 4.93
CA THR A 201 20.10 -10.20 4.55
C THR A 201 18.62 -10.50 4.43
N LEU A 202 17.83 -9.43 4.53
CA LEU A 202 16.43 -9.41 4.14
C LEU A 202 16.15 -8.06 3.46
N THR A 203 15.73 -8.13 2.20
CA THR A 203 15.43 -6.95 1.40
C THR A 203 13.97 -6.54 1.56
N ARG A 204 13.75 -5.27 1.90
CA ARG A 204 12.48 -4.59 1.74
C ARG A 204 12.56 -3.72 0.50
N SER A 205 11.59 -3.85 -0.40
CA SER A 205 11.58 -3.07 -1.63
C SER A 205 10.15 -2.71 -2.00
N HIS A 206 9.86 -1.42 -2.08
CA HIS A 206 8.55 -0.88 -2.36
C HIS A 206 8.63 0.03 -3.58
N LEU A 207 7.60 -0.03 -4.40
CA LEU A 207 7.40 0.88 -5.52
C LEU A 207 6.41 1.96 -5.11
N ILE A 208 6.83 3.23 -5.17
CA ILE A 208 6.03 4.38 -4.81
C ILE A 208 5.61 5.08 -6.09
N VAL A 209 4.33 5.31 -6.22
CA VAL A 209 3.75 5.89 -7.43
C VAL A 209 2.74 6.96 -7.11
N LYS A 210 2.79 8.06 -7.88
CA LYS A 210 1.73 9.04 -8.03
C LYS A 210 1.40 9.18 -9.50
N ALA A 211 0.14 9.04 -9.83
CA ALA A 211 -0.36 9.12 -11.20
C ALA A 211 -1.63 9.98 -11.24
N ARG A 212 -1.82 10.70 -12.35
CA ARG A 212 -2.97 11.58 -12.55
C ARG A 212 -3.84 11.05 -13.69
N ARG A 213 -5.15 11.04 -13.49
CA ARG A 213 -6.13 10.66 -14.50
C ARG A 213 -6.08 11.65 -15.66
N THR A 214 -5.89 11.16 -16.89
CA THR A 214 -5.87 11.96 -18.14
C THR A 214 -7.27 12.11 -18.73
#